data_e917ec517adf6d5bc83266884a4efaa7
#
_entry.id   e917ec517adf6d5bc83266884a4efaa7
#
_cell.length_a   1.000
_cell.length_b   1.000
_cell.length_c   1.000
_cell.angle_alpha   90.00
_cell.angle_beta   90.00
_cell.angle_gamma   90.00
#
_symmetry.space_group_name_H-M   'P 1'
#
loop_
_entity.id
_entity.type
_entity.pdbx_description
1 polymer ?
#
loop_
_entity_poly.entity_id
_entity_poly.type
_entity_poly.pdbx_seq_one_letter_code
_entity_poly.pdbx_strand_id
1 'polypeptide(L)'
;MIKSVHYQEVDPGVQWVKDPEVAIDSNGPLDGDRCLTPNVVKMGGGYRLYYHGFGPERPRAESKGYILSAFSADAENWVKDPGVRMDAGGEGARAYIWGPDVIPLPDGRYRMYFEGRTENEDGTVKSAIVSALSSDGLAWEQEPGIRLTGASTSYGAPRCLYLESDPATDGPRFRLYASASPYPDAVPPPGAFTNHNIVSAVSDDGLAFELEPGIRVVQERDLESYSVYAPEVLRLGSGSYRMYYAGWVAAPEVPAGSKYHGRVFSAFSQDGLQWVKDPGICLDNGGRWDTVKASEPCVIDLPDGRFRMFCEACDLTGRWRIASSTSVGSAGQRP
;
A
#
# COMPACT_ATOMS: atom_id res chain seq x y z
N MET A 1 16.79 18.43 -6.17
CA MET A 1 15.77 17.57 -6.81
C MET A 1 15.37 16.51 -5.78
N ILE A 2 14.17 16.62 -5.25
CA ILE A 2 13.63 15.58 -4.35
C ILE A 2 13.11 14.47 -5.28
N LYS A 3 13.90 13.41 -5.47
CA LYS A 3 13.38 12.23 -6.18
C LYS A 3 12.23 11.67 -5.34
N SER A 4 11.04 11.60 -5.92
CA SER A 4 9.90 10.90 -5.31
C SER A 4 10.33 9.49 -4.90
N VAL A 5 9.88 8.99 -3.76
CA VAL A 5 10.12 7.59 -3.33
C VAL A 5 9.67 6.58 -4.38
N HIS A 6 8.70 6.95 -5.20
CA HIS A 6 8.16 6.12 -6.27
C HIS A 6 8.85 6.31 -7.63
N TYR A 7 9.97 7.07 -7.69
CA TYR A 7 10.77 7.17 -8.90
C TYR A 7 11.92 6.17 -8.86
N GLN A 8 12.01 5.33 -9.91
CA GLN A 8 13.06 4.36 -10.07
C GLN A 8 13.74 4.53 -11.44
N GLU A 9 15.07 4.57 -11.46
CA GLU A 9 15.82 4.73 -12.71
C GLU A 9 15.59 3.56 -13.68
N VAL A 10 15.51 2.34 -13.12
CA VAL A 10 15.30 1.10 -13.87
C VAL A 10 14.08 0.35 -13.35
N ASP A 11 13.50 -0.49 -14.21
CA ASP A 11 12.39 -1.38 -13.83
C ASP A 11 12.90 -2.49 -12.90
N PRO A 12 12.30 -2.67 -11.71
CA PRO A 12 12.67 -3.76 -10.81
C PRO A 12 12.40 -5.16 -11.39
N GLY A 13 11.53 -5.24 -12.42
CA GLY A 13 11.15 -6.50 -13.05
C GLY A 13 10.10 -7.28 -12.27
N VAL A 14 9.94 -8.55 -12.64
CA VAL A 14 8.85 -9.40 -12.14
C VAL A 14 9.35 -10.61 -11.33
N GLN A 15 10.64 -10.73 -11.10
CA GLN A 15 11.25 -11.88 -10.41
C GLN A 15 11.80 -11.46 -9.05
N TRP A 16 11.29 -12.11 -8.01
CA TRP A 16 11.61 -11.81 -6.62
C TRP A 16 11.96 -13.08 -5.85
N VAL A 17 12.93 -12.98 -4.96
CA VAL A 17 13.33 -14.05 -4.03
C VAL A 17 13.01 -13.60 -2.62
N LYS A 18 12.24 -14.41 -1.89
CA LYS A 18 11.88 -14.13 -0.49
C LYS A 18 13.11 -14.09 0.38
N ASP A 19 13.21 -13.06 1.21
CA ASP A 19 14.23 -12.98 2.23
C ASP A 19 13.93 -13.98 3.36
N PRO A 20 14.94 -14.56 4.02
CA PRO A 20 14.73 -15.63 5.00
C PRO A 20 14.08 -15.14 6.30
N GLU A 21 14.27 -13.87 6.64
CA GLU A 21 13.77 -13.28 7.88
C GLU A 21 12.67 -12.26 7.58
N VAL A 22 11.86 -11.95 8.59
CA VAL A 22 10.84 -10.90 8.50
C VAL A 22 11.43 -9.54 8.79
N ALA A 23 10.95 -8.51 8.11
CA ALA A 23 11.33 -7.14 8.38
C ALA A 23 10.75 -6.65 9.71
N ILE A 24 9.45 -6.88 9.95
CA ILE A 24 8.77 -6.54 11.21
C ILE A 24 8.00 -7.77 11.71
N ASP A 25 8.36 -8.25 12.88
CA ASP A 25 7.59 -9.30 13.56
C ASP A 25 6.51 -8.70 14.46
N SER A 26 5.38 -9.40 14.55
CA SER A 26 4.28 -9.06 15.45
C SER A 26 4.59 -9.56 16.87
N ASN A 27 5.27 -8.75 17.67
CA ASN A 27 5.80 -9.16 18.99
C ASN A 27 5.79 -8.04 20.04
N GLY A 28 5.24 -6.86 19.72
CA GLY A 28 5.20 -5.72 20.64
C GLY A 28 3.82 -5.51 21.27
N PRO A 29 3.72 -4.61 22.24
CA PRO A 29 2.45 -4.28 22.90
C PRO A 29 1.44 -3.62 21.96
N LEU A 30 1.92 -2.89 20.95
CA LEU A 30 1.11 -2.16 19.98
C LEU A 30 0.87 -2.95 18.67
N ASP A 31 1.61 -4.01 18.40
CA ASP A 31 1.56 -4.75 17.14
C ASP A 31 1.66 -6.27 17.29
N GLY A 32 1.58 -6.79 18.52
CA GLY A 32 1.72 -8.21 18.78
C GLY A 32 0.65 -9.10 18.16
N ASP A 33 -0.49 -8.54 17.79
CA ASP A 33 -1.54 -9.26 17.08
C ASP A 33 -1.33 -9.23 15.56
N ARG A 34 -0.95 -8.06 15.00
CA ARG A 34 -0.79 -7.88 13.55
C ARG A 34 0.13 -6.73 13.18
N CYS A 35 0.94 -6.97 12.12
CA CYS A 35 1.64 -5.95 11.35
C CYS A 35 1.19 -6.04 9.89
N LEU A 36 0.65 -4.96 9.34
CA LEU A 36 -0.05 -4.94 8.04
C LEU A 36 0.38 -3.73 7.19
N THR A 37 0.16 -3.78 5.89
CA THR A 37 0.22 -2.65 4.96
C THR A 37 1.51 -1.82 5.06
N PRO A 38 2.67 -2.39 4.69
CA PRO A 38 3.94 -1.67 4.78
C PRO A 38 4.03 -0.54 3.75
N ASN A 39 4.66 0.55 4.17
CA ASN A 39 5.14 1.60 3.28
C ASN A 39 6.52 2.05 3.75
N VAL A 40 7.50 2.05 2.88
CA VAL A 40 8.89 2.39 3.21
C VAL A 40 9.33 3.62 2.44
N VAL A 41 9.93 4.58 3.15
CA VAL A 41 10.45 5.80 2.57
C VAL A 41 11.88 6.06 3.03
N LYS A 42 12.72 6.59 2.13
CA LYS A 42 14.07 7.06 2.48
C LYS A 42 13.98 8.36 3.26
N MET A 43 14.48 8.38 4.48
CA MET A 43 14.57 9.59 5.31
C MET A 43 15.58 9.45 6.45
N GLY A 44 16.11 10.59 6.90
CA GLY A 44 16.98 10.61 8.07
C GLY A 44 18.30 9.84 7.93
N GLY A 45 18.80 9.67 6.70
CA GLY A 45 20.02 8.91 6.43
C GLY A 45 19.84 7.39 6.39
N GLY A 46 18.60 6.91 6.33
CA GLY A 46 18.23 5.50 6.21
C GLY A 46 16.84 5.34 5.62
N TYR A 47 16.10 4.42 6.16
CA TYR A 47 14.75 4.06 5.73
C TYR A 47 13.81 4.06 6.93
N ARG A 48 12.60 4.56 6.74
CA ARG A 48 11.52 4.41 7.71
C ARG A 48 10.38 3.63 7.09
N LEU A 49 9.99 2.56 7.77
CA LEU A 49 8.85 1.72 7.42
C LEU A 49 7.68 2.14 8.30
N TYR A 50 6.59 2.54 7.65
CA TYR A 50 5.29 2.76 8.29
C TYR A 50 4.43 1.53 8.06
N TYR A 51 3.64 1.17 9.06
CA TYR A 51 2.75 0.01 8.97
C TYR A 51 1.55 0.18 9.90
N HIS A 52 0.51 -0.53 9.57
CA HIS A 52 -0.67 -0.59 10.42
C HIS A 52 -0.50 -1.71 11.45
N GLY A 53 -0.78 -1.42 12.73
CA GLY A 53 -0.60 -2.32 13.84
C GLY A 53 -1.87 -2.57 14.65
N PHE A 54 -1.94 -3.78 15.22
CA PHE A 54 -2.82 -4.16 16.31
C PHE A 54 -2.02 -4.91 17.35
N GLY A 55 -2.28 -4.65 18.61
CA GLY A 55 -1.56 -5.32 19.70
C GLY A 55 -2.41 -5.54 20.94
N PRO A 56 -1.85 -6.28 21.95
CA PRO A 56 -2.57 -6.63 23.16
C PRO A 56 -3.11 -5.44 23.96
N GLU A 57 -2.45 -4.28 23.90
CA GLU A 57 -2.93 -3.06 24.56
C GLU A 57 -4.18 -2.49 23.91
N ARG A 58 -4.39 -2.78 22.61
CA ARG A 58 -5.60 -2.45 21.87
C ARG A 58 -5.95 -3.59 20.91
N PRO A 59 -6.61 -4.66 21.40
CA PRO A 59 -7.01 -5.78 20.58
C PRO A 59 -7.88 -5.36 19.40
N ARG A 60 -7.79 -6.07 18.28
CA ARG A 60 -8.52 -5.73 17.06
C ARG A 60 -10.03 -5.57 17.26
N ALA A 61 -10.63 -6.33 18.16
CA ALA A 61 -12.06 -6.23 18.48
C ALA A 61 -12.46 -4.88 19.10
N GLU A 62 -11.51 -4.18 19.71
CA GLU A 62 -11.71 -2.91 20.42
C GLU A 62 -10.92 -1.75 19.80
N SER A 63 -9.98 -2.08 18.91
CA SER A 63 -9.06 -1.11 18.32
C SER A 63 -9.58 -0.54 17.02
N LYS A 64 -9.37 0.76 16.87
CA LYS A 64 -9.59 1.49 15.62
C LYS A 64 -8.37 1.43 14.69
N GLY A 65 -7.35 0.62 15.03
CA GLY A 65 -6.06 0.60 14.37
C GLY A 65 -5.23 1.86 14.58
N TYR A 66 -3.95 1.75 14.40
CA TYR A 66 -3.03 2.89 14.41
C TYR A 66 -1.85 2.63 13.47
N ILE A 67 -1.23 3.71 13.04
CA ILE A 67 -0.03 3.65 12.22
C ILE A 67 1.19 3.73 13.14
N LEU A 68 2.07 2.77 12.98
CA LEU A 68 3.35 2.63 13.66
C LEU A 68 4.49 2.88 12.68
N SER A 69 5.72 2.92 13.17
CA SER A 69 6.91 2.96 12.32
C SER A 69 8.10 2.22 12.92
N ALA A 70 9.04 1.91 12.04
CA ALA A 70 10.35 1.38 12.38
C ALA A 70 11.41 2.05 11.50
N PHE A 71 12.63 2.18 12.03
CA PHE A 71 13.78 2.74 11.31
C PHE A 71 14.80 1.66 11.00
N SER A 72 15.45 1.78 9.85
CA SER A 72 16.59 0.97 9.44
C SER A 72 17.61 1.83 8.70
N ALA A 73 18.90 1.61 8.98
CA ALA A 73 19.98 2.25 8.22
C ALA A 73 20.28 1.56 6.89
N ASP A 74 19.87 0.30 6.73
CA ASP A 74 20.25 -0.59 5.62
C ASP A 74 19.05 -1.27 4.91
N ALA A 75 17.82 -0.98 5.35
CA ALA A 75 16.59 -1.65 4.90
C ALA A 75 16.51 -3.16 5.24
N GLU A 76 17.39 -3.65 6.11
CA GLU A 76 17.43 -5.05 6.55
C GLU A 76 17.15 -5.17 8.04
N ASN A 77 17.86 -4.38 8.85
CA ASN A 77 17.79 -4.41 10.31
C ASN A 77 16.86 -3.30 10.80
N TRP A 78 15.66 -3.67 11.23
CA TRP A 78 14.62 -2.73 11.62
C TRP A 78 14.49 -2.60 13.13
N VAL A 79 14.42 -1.37 13.61
CA VAL A 79 14.15 -1.03 15.01
C VAL A 79 12.84 -0.26 15.07
N LYS A 80 11.85 -0.80 15.80
CA LYS A 80 10.56 -0.16 15.99
C LYS A 80 10.69 1.17 16.72
N ASP A 81 10.10 2.21 16.16
CA ASP A 81 10.03 3.51 16.84
C ASP A 81 9.03 3.44 18.01
N PRO A 82 9.30 4.08 19.13
CA PRO A 82 8.37 4.10 20.26
C PRO A 82 7.13 4.92 19.96
N GLY A 83 5.97 4.48 20.44
CA GLY A 83 4.68 5.17 20.34
C GLY A 83 4.00 5.07 18.98
N VAL A 84 2.90 5.78 18.85
CA VAL A 84 1.99 5.76 17.68
C VAL A 84 2.27 6.96 16.78
N ARG A 85 2.25 6.74 15.45
CA ARG A 85 2.38 7.82 14.45
C ARG A 85 1.05 8.52 14.22
N MET A 86 0.00 7.72 13.99
CA MET A 86 -1.37 8.20 13.81
C MET A 86 -2.34 7.27 14.52
N ASP A 87 -3.37 7.85 15.13
CA ASP A 87 -4.53 7.14 15.69
C ASP A 87 -5.79 7.56 14.94
N ALA A 88 -6.84 6.74 14.97
CA ALA A 88 -8.13 7.10 14.41
C ALA A 88 -8.80 8.17 15.30
N GLY A 89 -9.60 9.05 14.68
CA GLY A 89 -10.37 10.08 15.41
C GLY A 89 -10.63 11.35 14.62
N GLY A 90 -9.88 11.60 13.56
CA GLY A 90 -10.03 12.78 12.74
C GLY A 90 -11.17 12.70 11.72
N GLU A 91 -11.37 13.78 10.96
CA GLU A 91 -12.35 13.85 9.89
C GLU A 91 -12.10 12.76 8.83
N GLY A 92 -13.13 12.03 8.41
CA GLY A 92 -13.02 10.92 7.47
C GLY A 92 -12.34 9.65 8.02
N ALA A 93 -11.87 9.65 9.28
CA ALA A 93 -11.10 8.57 9.88
C ALA A 93 -11.56 8.25 11.33
N ARG A 94 -12.82 8.44 11.64
CA ARG A 94 -13.34 8.34 13.02
C ARG A 94 -13.41 6.91 13.55
N ALA A 95 -13.69 5.96 12.66
CA ALA A 95 -13.85 4.56 13.05
C ALA A 95 -12.55 3.77 12.93
N TYR A 96 -11.82 3.95 11.81
CA TYR A 96 -10.61 3.21 11.49
C TYR A 96 -9.64 4.04 10.65
N ILE A 97 -8.34 3.71 10.75
CA ILE A 97 -7.31 4.11 9.79
C ILE A 97 -6.57 2.87 9.27
N TRP A 98 -6.07 2.94 8.02
CA TRP A 98 -5.46 1.82 7.35
C TRP A 98 -4.48 2.28 6.25
N GLY A 99 -3.49 1.43 5.88
CA GLY A 99 -2.68 1.55 4.66
C GLY A 99 -2.00 2.90 4.44
N PRO A 100 -0.94 3.23 5.20
CA PRO A 100 -0.22 4.48 5.00
C PRO A 100 0.56 4.48 3.69
N ASP A 101 0.66 5.66 3.07
CA ASP A 101 1.56 5.98 1.98
C ASP A 101 2.22 7.34 2.25
N VAL A 102 3.53 7.36 2.46
CA VAL A 102 4.27 8.56 2.84
C VAL A 102 5.12 9.05 1.67
N ILE A 103 4.93 10.29 1.29
CA ILE A 103 5.73 10.94 0.25
C ILE A 103 6.46 12.19 0.78
N PRO A 104 7.68 12.46 0.33
CA PRO A 104 8.32 13.74 0.57
C PRO A 104 7.65 14.84 -0.27
N LEU A 105 7.52 16.03 0.30
CA LEU A 105 7.02 17.22 -0.39
C LEU A 105 8.16 18.13 -0.82
N PRO A 106 7.93 19.00 -1.84
CA PRO A 106 8.95 19.94 -2.30
C PRO A 106 9.47 20.93 -1.25
N ASP A 107 8.69 21.19 -0.20
CA ASP A 107 9.06 22.08 0.90
C ASP A 107 9.88 21.39 2.02
N GLY A 108 10.21 20.11 1.84
CA GLY A 108 11.01 19.32 2.78
C GLY A 108 10.20 18.63 3.87
N ARG A 109 8.88 18.82 3.89
CA ARG A 109 7.97 18.06 4.77
C ARG A 109 7.61 16.72 4.14
N TYR A 110 6.83 15.93 4.88
CA TYR A 110 6.26 14.64 4.44
C TYR A 110 4.74 14.70 4.53
N ARG A 111 4.07 14.14 3.52
CA ARG A 111 2.64 13.90 3.58
C ARG A 111 2.37 12.41 3.60
N MET A 112 1.52 11.96 4.51
CA MET A 112 1.00 10.62 4.57
C MET A 112 -0.42 10.62 4.03
N TYR A 113 -0.71 9.82 3.01
CA TYR A 113 -2.06 9.47 2.62
C TYR A 113 -2.41 8.14 3.27
N PHE A 114 -3.63 7.99 3.72
CA PHE A 114 -4.10 6.74 4.33
C PHE A 114 -5.61 6.56 4.15
N GLU A 115 -6.05 5.31 4.24
CA GLU A 115 -7.47 5.00 4.26
C GLU A 115 -8.04 5.35 5.63
N GLY A 116 -9.04 6.21 5.64
CA GLY A 116 -9.85 6.49 6.81
C GLY A 116 -11.25 5.91 6.66
N ARG A 117 -11.82 5.38 7.73
CA ARG A 117 -13.18 4.85 7.77
C ARG A 117 -14.04 5.63 8.72
N THR A 118 -15.26 5.92 8.30
CA THR A 118 -16.29 6.56 9.10
C THR A 118 -17.53 5.67 9.10
N GLU A 119 -18.06 5.40 10.28
CA GLU A 119 -19.35 4.77 10.45
C GLU A 119 -20.44 5.86 10.40
N ASN A 120 -21.41 5.68 9.53
CA ASN A 120 -22.55 6.56 9.39
C ASN A 120 -23.61 6.25 10.46
N GLU A 121 -24.61 7.14 10.61
CA GLU A 121 -25.71 6.97 11.58
C GLU A 121 -26.57 5.72 11.32
N ASP A 122 -26.61 5.26 10.08
CA ASP A 122 -27.30 4.02 9.68
C ASP A 122 -26.48 2.74 9.89
N GLY A 123 -25.26 2.86 10.45
CA GLY A 123 -24.35 1.75 10.69
C GLY A 123 -23.52 1.34 9.47
N THR A 124 -23.68 2.01 8.33
CA THR A 124 -22.81 1.75 7.18
C THR A 124 -21.43 2.34 7.41
N VAL A 125 -20.39 1.61 6.96
CA VAL A 125 -18.99 2.06 7.05
C VAL A 125 -18.53 2.51 5.68
N LYS A 126 -17.97 3.71 5.60
CA LYS A 126 -17.43 4.27 4.36
C LYS A 126 -15.94 4.52 4.50
N SER A 127 -15.19 4.08 3.48
CA SER A 127 -13.76 4.36 3.36
C SER A 127 -13.51 5.52 2.41
N ALA A 128 -12.59 6.39 2.79
CA ALA A 128 -12.12 7.53 2.01
C ALA A 128 -10.61 7.68 2.18
N ILE A 129 -9.97 8.40 1.29
CA ILE A 129 -8.56 8.77 1.46
C ILE A 129 -8.47 10.11 2.18
N VAL A 130 -7.70 10.13 3.25
CA VAL A 130 -7.37 11.31 4.06
C VAL A 130 -5.84 11.48 4.11
N SER A 131 -5.37 12.58 4.69
CA SER A 131 -3.92 12.81 4.79
C SER A 131 -3.51 13.43 6.11
N ALA A 132 -2.22 13.31 6.42
CA ALA A 132 -1.54 13.97 7.52
C ALA A 132 -0.21 14.55 7.06
N LEU A 133 0.27 15.56 7.76
CA LEU A 133 1.52 16.26 7.47
C LEU A 133 2.50 16.08 8.62
N SER A 134 3.79 16.00 8.28
CA SER A 134 4.88 15.90 9.24
C SER A 134 6.13 16.62 8.75
N SER A 135 6.89 17.21 9.67
CA SER A 135 8.21 17.79 9.37
C SER A 135 9.38 16.82 9.61
N ASP A 136 9.16 15.76 10.39
CA ASP A 136 10.21 14.84 10.85
C ASP A 136 9.92 13.35 10.58
N GLY A 137 8.72 13.04 10.08
CA GLY A 137 8.25 11.66 9.86
C GLY A 137 7.86 10.90 11.13
N LEU A 138 7.85 11.55 12.29
CA LEU A 138 7.51 10.94 13.58
C LEU A 138 6.27 11.54 14.21
N ALA A 139 6.17 12.87 14.21
CA ALA A 139 5.00 13.60 14.67
C ALA A 139 4.12 13.96 13.47
N TRP A 140 2.89 13.52 13.47
CA TRP A 140 1.94 13.68 12.37
C TRP A 140 0.70 14.44 12.80
N GLU A 141 0.25 15.36 11.98
CA GLU A 141 -0.98 16.12 12.17
C GLU A 141 -1.91 15.86 10.99
N GLN A 142 -3.13 15.38 11.27
CA GLN A 142 -4.11 15.15 10.21
C GLN A 142 -4.51 16.46 9.56
N GLU A 143 -4.45 16.51 8.23
CA GLU A 143 -4.89 17.67 7.46
C GLU A 143 -6.43 17.69 7.36
N PRO A 144 -7.07 18.87 7.44
CA PRO A 144 -8.52 19.01 7.29
C PRO A 144 -9.03 18.53 5.92
N GLY A 145 -10.24 18.00 5.88
CA GLY A 145 -10.93 17.56 4.67
C GLY A 145 -10.51 16.17 4.18
N ILE A 146 -11.21 15.70 3.19
CA ILE A 146 -11.07 14.38 2.59
C ILE A 146 -10.41 14.52 1.22
N ARG A 147 -9.44 13.66 0.92
CA ARG A 147 -8.66 13.68 -0.33
C ARG A 147 -9.41 13.07 -1.49
N LEU A 148 -10.02 11.89 -1.25
CA LEU A 148 -10.79 11.17 -2.24
C LEU A 148 -11.95 10.44 -1.56
N THR A 149 -13.17 10.66 -2.04
CA THR A 149 -14.39 9.98 -1.57
C THR A 149 -15.39 9.84 -2.72
N GLY A 150 -16.27 8.87 -2.64
CA GLY A 150 -17.36 8.67 -3.60
C GLY A 150 -18.73 8.60 -2.90
N ALA A 151 -19.82 8.81 -3.61
CA ALA A 151 -21.16 8.70 -3.05
C ALA A 151 -21.49 7.25 -2.65
N SER A 152 -21.15 6.29 -3.51
CA SER A 152 -21.41 4.85 -3.34
C SER A 152 -20.15 3.99 -3.48
N THR A 153 -18.96 4.59 -3.51
CA THR A 153 -17.68 3.91 -3.66
C THR A 153 -16.78 4.23 -2.49
N SER A 154 -16.20 3.20 -1.89
CA SER A 154 -15.10 3.31 -0.93
C SER A 154 -13.76 3.28 -1.63
N TYR A 155 -12.83 4.05 -1.13
CA TYR A 155 -11.44 4.11 -1.60
C TYR A 155 -10.49 3.73 -0.48
N GLY A 156 -9.49 2.90 -0.79
CA GLY A 156 -8.50 2.44 0.18
C GLY A 156 -7.14 2.17 -0.44
N ALA A 157 -6.17 1.83 0.41
CA ALA A 157 -4.80 1.50 0.02
C ALA A 157 -4.19 2.49 -0.99
N PRO A 158 -4.06 3.77 -0.64
CA PRO A 158 -3.53 4.79 -1.54
C PRO A 158 -2.06 4.57 -1.86
N ARG A 159 -1.65 5.02 -3.06
CA ARG A 159 -0.26 5.26 -3.46
C ARG A 159 -0.22 6.54 -4.28
N CYS A 160 0.53 7.53 -3.82
CA CYS A 160 0.58 8.86 -4.40
C CYS A 160 1.95 9.14 -5.01
N LEU A 161 1.97 9.45 -6.29
CA LEU A 161 3.15 9.90 -7.01
C LEU A 161 3.15 11.44 -7.05
N TYR A 162 4.29 12.06 -6.74
CA TYR A 162 4.54 13.44 -7.11
C TYR A 162 5.29 13.46 -8.45
N LEU A 163 4.64 13.96 -9.47
CA LEU A 163 5.18 14.11 -10.82
C LEU A 163 5.68 15.54 -10.96
N GLU A 164 6.99 15.74 -11.07
CA GLU A 164 7.59 17.09 -11.28
C GLU A 164 7.14 17.71 -12.61
N SER A 165 6.78 16.88 -13.58
CA SER A 165 6.20 17.25 -14.87
C SER A 165 5.19 16.18 -15.29
N ASP A 166 3.96 16.61 -15.52
CA ASP A 166 2.90 15.80 -16.12
C ASP A 166 2.65 16.31 -17.55
N PRO A 167 2.72 15.45 -18.59
CA PRO A 167 2.50 15.87 -19.99
C PRO A 167 1.13 16.51 -20.23
N ALA A 168 0.15 16.22 -19.38
CA ALA A 168 -1.20 16.77 -19.53
C ALA A 168 -1.33 18.22 -19.02
N THR A 169 -0.43 18.69 -18.13
CA THR A 169 -0.52 19.99 -17.48
C THR A 169 0.70 20.87 -17.70
N ASP A 170 1.78 20.30 -18.25
CA ASP A 170 3.10 20.95 -18.39
C ASP A 170 3.66 21.50 -17.06
N GLY A 171 3.24 20.89 -15.93
CA GLY A 171 3.61 21.30 -14.59
C GLY A 171 3.63 20.13 -13.58
N PRO A 172 3.99 20.41 -12.32
CA PRO A 172 3.99 19.40 -11.28
C PRO A 172 2.57 18.97 -10.93
N ARG A 173 2.39 17.70 -10.61
CA ARG A 173 1.10 17.13 -10.27
C ARG A 173 1.22 15.95 -9.32
N PHE A 174 0.20 15.78 -8.48
CA PHE A 174 0.01 14.55 -7.70
C PHE A 174 -0.90 13.60 -8.48
N ARG A 175 -0.49 12.33 -8.60
CA ARG A 175 -1.36 11.26 -9.10
C ARG A 175 -1.45 10.18 -8.03
N LEU A 176 -2.66 9.96 -7.56
CA LEU A 176 -2.99 8.98 -6.53
C LEU A 176 -3.65 7.78 -7.18
N TYR A 177 -3.10 6.59 -6.94
CA TYR A 177 -3.74 5.32 -7.24
C TYR A 177 -4.39 4.78 -5.97
N ALA A 178 -5.56 4.18 -6.10
CA ALA A 178 -6.29 3.63 -4.97
C ALA A 178 -7.09 2.40 -5.37
N SER A 179 -7.34 1.55 -4.41
CA SER A 179 -8.32 0.49 -4.52
C SER A 179 -9.72 1.09 -4.38
N ALA A 180 -10.62 0.78 -5.28
CA ALA A 180 -12.00 1.25 -5.27
C ALA A 180 -12.96 0.08 -5.20
N SER A 181 -13.89 0.11 -4.23
CA SER A 181 -14.94 -0.89 -4.09
C SER A 181 -16.29 -0.29 -4.42
N PRO A 182 -17.00 -0.85 -5.40
CA PRO A 182 -18.35 -0.41 -5.73
C PRO A 182 -19.38 -0.82 -4.67
N TYR A 183 -19.02 -1.75 -3.77
CA TYR A 183 -19.88 -2.22 -2.69
C TYR A 183 -19.20 -1.99 -1.33
N PRO A 184 -19.06 -0.75 -0.90
CA PRO A 184 -18.24 -0.40 0.26
C PRO A 184 -18.65 -1.08 1.56
N ASP A 185 -19.95 -1.40 1.72
CA ASP A 185 -20.51 -1.77 3.03
C ASP A 185 -21.40 -3.01 2.96
N ALA A 186 -21.65 -3.55 1.79
CA ALA A 186 -22.43 -4.76 1.63
C ALA A 186 -21.55 -6.00 1.59
N VAL A 187 -21.96 -7.03 2.30
CA VAL A 187 -21.52 -8.38 1.95
C VAL A 187 -21.97 -8.61 0.51
N PRO A 188 -21.04 -8.84 -0.44
CA PRO A 188 -21.44 -9.05 -1.82
C PRO A 188 -22.47 -10.15 -1.91
N PRO A 189 -23.49 -10.04 -2.78
CA PRO A 189 -24.40 -11.13 -3.01
C PRO A 189 -23.62 -12.41 -3.35
N PRO A 190 -24.06 -13.59 -2.92
CA PRO A 190 -23.39 -14.83 -3.27
C PRO A 190 -23.14 -14.92 -4.77
N GLY A 191 -21.89 -15.10 -5.18
CA GLY A 191 -21.48 -15.17 -6.57
C GLY A 191 -21.18 -13.82 -7.26
N ALA A 192 -21.31 -12.69 -6.58
CA ALA A 192 -20.87 -11.43 -7.13
C ALA A 192 -19.37 -11.21 -6.85
N PHE A 193 -18.61 -11.05 -7.91
CA PHE A 193 -17.22 -10.57 -7.84
C PHE A 193 -17.25 -9.06 -7.68
N THR A 194 -17.18 -8.57 -6.45
CA THR A 194 -17.59 -7.20 -6.20
C THR A 194 -16.51 -6.34 -5.69
N ASN A 195 -15.32 -6.86 -5.71
CA ASN A 195 -14.37 -6.23 -4.83
C ASN A 195 -13.51 -5.25 -5.58
N HIS A 196 -12.43 -4.89 -5.04
CA HIS A 196 -11.68 -3.74 -5.45
C HIS A 196 -11.20 -3.85 -6.89
N ASN A 197 -11.28 -2.73 -7.58
CA ASN A 197 -10.53 -2.41 -8.79
C ASN A 197 -9.52 -1.32 -8.46
N ILE A 198 -8.52 -1.13 -9.29
CA ILE A 198 -7.56 -0.04 -9.10
C ILE A 198 -7.94 1.12 -10.01
N VAL A 199 -8.08 2.28 -9.43
CA VAL A 199 -8.38 3.56 -10.10
C VAL A 199 -7.26 4.56 -9.85
N SER A 200 -7.30 5.71 -10.54
CA SER A 200 -6.43 6.83 -10.24
C SER A 200 -7.18 8.16 -10.19
N ALA A 201 -6.60 9.11 -9.47
CA ALA A 201 -7.08 10.47 -9.34
C ALA A 201 -5.90 11.43 -9.39
N VAL A 202 -6.11 12.67 -9.79
CA VAL A 202 -5.08 13.68 -9.93
C VAL A 202 -5.41 14.92 -9.12
N SER A 203 -4.36 15.64 -8.71
CA SER A 203 -4.47 16.87 -7.94
C SER A 203 -3.27 17.78 -8.21
N ASP A 204 -3.48 19.07 -8.26
CA ASP A 204 -2.38 20.05 -8.43
C ASP A 204 -1.73 20.40 -7.07
N ASP A 205 -2.47 20.28 -5.96
CA ASP A 205 -2.02 20.64 -4.61
C ASP A 205 -1.81 19.43 -3.68
N GLY A 206 -2.21 18.23 -4.13
CA GLY A 206 -2.20 17.01 -3.32
C GLY A 206 -3.28 16.96 -2.23
N LEU A 207 -4.26 17.86 -2.29
CA LEU A 207 -5.36 17.95 -1.31
C LEU A 207 -6.73 17.70 -1.94
N ALA A 208 -6.99 18.28 -3.10
CA ALA A 208 -8.23 18.09 -3.85
C ALA A 208 -7.96 17.16 -5.04
N PHE A 209 -8.44 15.92 -4.98
CA PHE A 209 -8.25 14.93 -6.03
C PHE A 209 -9.51 14.75 -6.88
N GLU A 210 -9.31 14.74 -8.19
CA GLU A 210 -10.32 14.42 -9.19
C GLU A 210 -10.04 13.06 -9.82
N LEU A 211 -11.06 12.18 -9.87
CA LEU A 211 -10.92 10.87 -10.49
C LEU A 211 -10.62 10.99 -11.99
N GLU A 212 -9.59 10.27 -12.43
CA GLU A 212 -9.33 10.08 -13.86
C GLU A 212 -10.30 9.04 -14.44
N PRO A 213 -10.84 9.25 -15.64
CA PRO A 213 -11.78 8.33 -16.26
C PRO A 213 -11.21 6.92 -16.46
N GLY A 214 -12.00 5.89 -16.22
CA GLY A 214 -11.68 4.48 -16.45
C GLY A 214 -11.02 3.81 -15.23
N ILE A 215 -10.85 2.50 -15.35
CA ILE A 215 -10.25 1.63 -14.34
C ILE A 215 -8.84 1.28 -14.81
N ARG A 216 -7.87 1.27 -13.88
CA ARG A 216 -6.47 0.96 -14.17
C ARG A 216 -6.22 -0.54 -14.24
N VAL A 217 -6.70 -1.28 -13.24
CA VAL A 217 -6.60 -2.74 -13.17
C VAL A 217 -7.92 -3.31 -12.67
N VAL A 218 -8.45 -4.29 -13.40
CA VAL A 218 -9.66 -5.05 -13.05
C VAL A 218 -9.29 -6.50 -12.73
N GLN A 219 -10.22 -7.22 -12.13
CA GLN A 219 -10.10 -8.66 -11.91
C GLN A 219 -10.25 -9.38 -13.27
N GLU A 220 -9.25 -10.16 -13.68
CA GLU A 220 -9.24 -10.87 -14.97
C GLU A 220 -8.75 -12.31 -14.86
N ARG A 221 -8.15 -12.70 -13.73
CA ARG A 221 -7.52 -14.01 -13.53
C ARG A 221 -8.16 -14.77 -12.40
N ASP A 222 -8.12 -16.09 -12.48
CA ASP A 222 -8.63 -16.98 -11.42
C ASP A 222 -7.98 -16.68 -10.06
N LEU A 223 -6.67 -16.39 -10.05
CA LEU A 223 -5.91 -16.11 -8.82
C LEU A 223 -6.09 -14.70 -8.23
N GLU A 224 -6.90 -13.87 -8.85
CA GLU A 224 -7.32 -12.55 -8.36
C GLU A 224 -8.85 -12.40 -8.41
N SER A 225 -9.56 -13.51 -8.48
CA SER A 225 -11.02 -13.56 -8.70
C SER A 225 -11.84 -12.92 -7.58
N TYR A 226 -11.26 -12.77 -6.40
CA TYR A 226 -11.93 -12.07 -5.30
C TYR A 226 -11.65 -10.56 -5.34
N SER A 227 -10.41 -10.14 -5.54
CA SER A 227 -10.02 -8.71 -5.49
C SER A 227 -8.69 -8.46 -6.18
N VAL A 228 -8.54 -7.28 -6.79
CA VAL A 228 -7.25 -6.63 -7.04
C VAL A 228 -7.15 -5.43 -6.10
N TYR A 229 -6.03 -5.30 -5.38
CA TYR A 229 -5.94 -4.41 -4.23
C TYR A 229 -4.53 -3.85 -4.04
N ALA A 230 -4.42 -2.73 -3.31
CA ALA A 230 -3.17 -2.14 -2.86
C ALA A 230 -2.11 -1.98 -3.97
N PRO A 231 -2.32 -1.04 -4.88
CA PRO A 231 -1.34 -0.75 -5.92
C PRO A 231 -0.08 -0.14 -5.33
N GLU A 232 1.07 -0.66 -5.72
CA GLU A 232 2.38 -0.01 -5.56
C GLU A 232 2.83 0.45 -6.95
N VAL A 233 2.95 1.73 -7.18
CA VAL A 233 3.23 2.28 -8.52
C VAL A 233 4.55 3.04 -8.52
N LEU A 234 5.42 2.65 -9.44
CA LEU A 234 6.73 3.26 -9.64
C LEU A 234 6.75 3.98 -10.99
N ARG A 235 7.23 5.22 -11.03
CA ARG A 235 7.60 5.89 -12.25
C ARG A 235 9.04 5.54 -12.61
N LEU A 236 9.27 5.09 -13.83
CA LEU A 236 10.59 4.64 -14.31
C LEU A 236 11.33 5.79 -15.00
N GLY A 237 12.66 5.68 -15.06
CA GLY A 237 13.52 6.64 -15.76
C GLY A 237 13.21 6.80 -17.24
N SER A 238 12.63 5.77 -17.86
CA SER A 238 12.10 5.81 -19.24
C SER A 238 10.85 6.71 -19.40
N GLY A 239 10.23 7.14 -18.29
CA GLY A 239 8.94 7.84 -18.28
C GLY A 239 7.73 6.91 -18.21
N SER A 240 7.92 5.59 -18.35
CA SER A 240 6.88 4.57 -18.17
C SER A 240 6.64 4.26 -16.70
N TYR A 241 5.73 3.31 -16.42
CA TYR A 241 5.31 2.97 -15.07
C TYR A 241 5.29 1.46 -14.86
N ARG A 242 5.69 1.03 -13.66
CA ARG A 242 5.53 -0.31 -13.13
C ARG A 242 4.53 -0.29 -11.99
N MET A 243 3.55 -1.19 -11.99
CA MET A 243 2.67 -1.41 -10.85
C MET A 243 2.87 -2.83 -10.33
N TYR A 244 2.97 -2.95 -9.00
CA TYR A 244 2.75 -4.20 -8.29
C TYR A 244 1.43 -4.08 -7.54
N TYR A 245 0.67 -5.14 -7.46
CA TYR A 245 -0.63 -5.12 -6.78
C TYR A 245 -0.96 -6.48 -6.18
N ALA A 246 -1.80 -6.48 -5.16
CA ALA A 246 -2.29 -7.70 -4.56
C ALA A 246 -3.45 -8.28 -5.36
N GLY A 247 -3.40 -9.58 -5.63
CA GLY A 247 -4.53 -10.37 -6.10
C GLY A 247 -4.98 -11.36 -5.03
N TRP A 248 -6.29 -11.41 -4.78
CA TRP A 248 -6.86 -12.27 -3.74
C TRP A 248 -7.84 -13.27 -4.31
N VAL A 249 -7.82 -14.48 -3.71
CA VAL A 249 -8.80 -15.55 -3.92
C VAL A 249 -9.43 -15.90 -2.59
N ALA A 250 -10.72 -16.17 -2.56
CA ALA A 250 -11.38 -16.62 -1.34
C ALA A 250 -10.77 -17.95 -0.85
N ALA A 251 -10.49 -18.04 0.45
CA ALA A 251 -9.88 -19.20 1.10
C ALA A 251 -10.71 -19.57 2.35
N PRO A 252 -11.90 -20.14 2.19
CA PRO A 252 -12.79 -20.44 3.29
C PRO A 252 -12.24 -21.52 4.24
N GLU A 253 -11.26 -22.30 3.77
CA GLU A 253 -10.59 -23.35 4.53
C GLU A 253 -9.54 -22.84 5.51
N VAL A 254 -9.13 -21.58 5.42
CA VAL A 254 -8.11 -21.00 6.32
C VAL A 254 -8.77 -20.52 7.62
N PRO A 255 -8.50 -21.20 8.75
CA PRO A 255 -9.26 -20.98 9.98
C PRO A 255 -8.95 -19.69 10.71
N ALA A 256 -7.78 -19.09 10.49
CA ALA A 256 -7.33 -17.96 11.28
C ALA A 256 -6.70 -16.86 10.41
N GLY A 257 -6.98 -15.62 10.75
CA GLY A 257 -6.23 -14.45 10.29
C GLY A 257 -6.55 -13.93 8.90
N SER A 258 -6.70 -14.75 7.90
CA SER A 258 -7.11 -14.33 6.55
C SER A 258 -8.21 -15.25 6.00
N LYS A 259 -9.19 -14.64 5.36
CA LYS A 259 -10.21 -15.35 4.58
C LYS A 259 -9.84 -15.49 3.11
N TYR A 260 -8.62 -15.08 2.76
CA TYR A 260 -8.15 -14.98 1.38
C TYR A 260 -6.71 -15.45 1.26
N HIS A 261 -6.42 -16.21 0.21
CA HIS A 261 -5.07 -16.34 -0.29
C HIS A 261 -4.69 -15.07 -1.04
N GLY A 262 -3.51 -14.55 -0.75
CA GLY A 262 -3.00 -13.33 -1.39
C GLY A 262 -1.66 -13.57 -2.08
N ARG A 263 -1.49 -12.92 -3.25
CA ARG A 263 -0.28 -12.94 -4.08
C ARG A 263 -0.01 -11.56 -4.62
N VAL A 264 1.24 -11.32 -5.01
CA VAL A 264 1.61 -10.08 -5.71
C VAL A 264 1.74 -10.35 -7.21
N PHE A 265 1.05 -9.55 -7.98
CA PHE A 265 1.11 -9.47 -9.45
C PHE A 265 1.72 -8.15 -9.89
N SER A 266 1.95 -8.01 -11.19
CA SER A 266 2.42 -6.75 -11.77
C SER A 266 1.73 -6.40 -13.07
N ALA A 267 1.84 -5.11 -13.41
CA ALA A 267 1.43 -4.56 -14.69
C ALA A 267 2.41 -3.46 -15.11
N PHE A 268 2.48 -3.22 -16.39
CA PHE A 268 3.30 -2.18 -17.01
C PHE A 268 2.42 -1.17 -17.77
N SER A 269 2.83 0.10 -17.77
CA SER A 269 2.14 1.17 -18.49
C SER A 269 3.13 2.17 -19.06
N GLN A 270 2.82 2.72 -20.24
CA GLN A 270 3.58 3.81 -20.85
C GLN A 270 3.17 5.19 -20.33
N ASP A 271 1.93 5.34 -19.86
CA ASP A 271 1.31 6.63 -19.54
C ASP A 271 0.75 6.71 -18.10
N GLY A 272 0.77 5.59 -17.36
CA GLY A 272 0.15 5.47 -16.04
C GLY A 272 -1.37 5.33 -16.06
N LEU A 273 -1.99 5.28 -17.24
CA LEU A 273 -3.44 5.19 -17.43
C LEU A 273 -3.87 3.87 -18.05
N GLN A 274 -3.17 3.42 -19.08
CA GLN A 274 -3.41 2.16 -19.75
C GLN A 274 -2.40 1.12 -19.25
N TRP A 275 -2.90 0.03 -18.68
CA TRP A 275 -2.08 -0.97 -18.01
C TRP A 275 -2.19 -2.33 -18.67
N VAL A 276 -1.06 -2.96 -18.90
CA VAL A 276 -0.96 -4.34 -19.40
C VAL A 276 -0.41 -5.21 -18.27
N LYS A 277 -1.17 -6.20 -17.84
CA LYS A 277 -0.75 -7.16 -16.80
C LYS A 277 0.36 -8.04 -17.33
N ASP A 278 1.44 -8.17 -16.56
CA ASP A 278 2.47 -9.15 -16.85
C ASP A 278 1.95 -10.58 -16.66
N PRO A 279 2.45 -11.56 -17.41
CA PRO A 279 2.09 -12.95 -17.21
C PRO A 279 2.68 -13.48 -15.89
N GLY A 280 1.92 -14.33 -15.19
CA GLY A 280 2.39 -15.03 -13.99
C GLY A 280 2.23 -14.24 -12.70
N ILE A 281 2.91 -14.71 -11.66
CA ILE A 281 2.90 -14.21 -10.29
C ILE A 281 4.29 -13.63 -10.01
N CYS A 282 4.36 -12.41 -9.47
CA CYS A 282 5.63 -11.82 -9.05
C CYS A 282 6.11 -12.38 -7.73
N LEU A 283 5.21 -12.49 -6.75
CA LEU A 283 5.49 -13.07 -5.45
C LEU A 283 4.32 -13.96 -5.05
N ASP A 284 4.55 -15.28 -5.02
CA ASP A 284 3.55 -16.25 -4.58
C ASP A 284 3.55 -16.34 -3.05
N ASN A 285 2.39 -16.70 -2.49
CA ASN A 285 2.35 -17.18 -1.12
C ASN A 285 2.99 -18.59 -1.00
N GLY A 286 3.01 -19.18 0.20
CA GLY A 286 3.55 -20.53 0.41
C GLY A 286 4.97 -20.59 0.99
N GLY A 287 5.56 -19.45 1.33
CA GLY A 287 6.80 -19.40 2.11
C GLY A 287 6.58 -19.60 3.60
N ARG A 288 7.67 -19.56 4.37
CA ARG A 288 7.64 -19.76 5.82
C ARG A 288 6.71 -18.79 6.57
N TRP A 289 6.68 -17.53 6.12
CA TRP A 289 5.99 -16.45 6.81
C TRP A 289 4.66 -16.06 6.18
N ASP A 290 4.44 -16.47 4.96
CA ASP A 290 3.33 -16.07 4.09
C ASP A 290 2.60 -17.26 3.46
N THR A 291 2.50 -18.38 4.18
CA THR A 291 1.88 -19.61 3.69
C THR A 291 0.47 -19.37 3.14
N VAL A 292 -0.25 -18.40 3.71
CA VAL A 292 -1.61 -18.04 3.30
C VAL A 292 -1.61 -16.80 2.40
N LYS A 293 -0.83 -15.78 2.77
CA LYS A 293 -0.93 -14.47 2.12
C LYS A 293 0.41 -13.77 2.04
N ALA A 294 0.80 -13.39 0.83
CA ALA A 294 1.77 -12.35 0.52
C ALA A 294 1.03 -11.26 -0.25
N SER A 295 0.96 -10.04 0.27
CA SER A 295 0.04 -9.01 -0.25
C SER A 295 0.49 -7.61 0.12
N GLU A 296 -0.12 -6.60 -0.50
CA GLU A 296 0.08 -5.19 -0.20
C GLU A 296 1.55 -4.78 -0.31
N PRO A 297 2.10 -4.81 -1.54
CA PRO A 297 3.52 -4.58 -1.78
C PRO A 297 3.90 -3.10 -1.58
N CYS A 298 5.16 -2.89 -1.18
CA CYS A 298 5.87 -1.62 -1.24
C CYS A 298 7.30 -1.88 -1.70
N VAL A 299 7.80 -1.16 -2.69
CA VAL A 299 9.09 -1.41 -3.33
C VAL A 299 10.04 -0.23 -3.17
N ILE A 300 11.27 -0.51 -2.75
CA ILE A 300 12.35 0.47 -2.67
C ILE A 300 13.58 -0.01 -3.45
N ASP A 301 14.40 0.93 -3.90
CA ASP A 301 15.73 0.66 -4.41
C ASP A 301 16.74 0.54 -3.26
N LEU A 302 17.70 -0.36 -3.43
CA LEU A 302 18.83 -0.58 -2.52
C LEU A 302 20.11 0.09 -3.06
N PRO A 303 21.09 0.39 -2.19
CA PRO A 303 22.34 1.02 -2.61
C PRO A 303 23.16 0.20 -3.60
N ASP A 304 22.97 -1.11 -3.67
CA ASP A 304 23.66 -2.03 -4.58
C ASP A 304 22.97 -2.18 -5.94
N GLY A 305 21.91 -1.40 -6.20
CA GLY A 305 21.15 -1.39 -7.45
C GLY A 305 20.09 -2.49 -7.57
N ARG A 306 19.92 -3.33 -6.54
CA ARG A 306 18.77 -4.23 -6.42
C ARG A 306 17.57 -3.47 -5.84
N PHE A 307 16.44 -4.15 -5.81
CA PHE A 307 15.20 -3.66 -5.20
C PHE A 307 14.76 -4.59 -4.08
N ARG A 308 14.09 -4.04 -3.09
CA ARG A 308 13.42 -4.79 -2.04
C ARG A 308 11.94 -4.48 -2.02
N MET A 309 11.13 -5.53 -2.04
CA MET A 309 9.70 -5.48 -1.87
C MET A 309 9.37 -5.89 -0.45
N PHE A 310 8.63 -5.05 0.26
CA PHE A 310 8.01 -5.38 1.54
C PHE A 310 6.55 -5.72 1.29
N CYS A 311 6.02 -6.70 2.00
CA CYS A 311 4.61 -7.06 1.91
C CYS A 311 4.09 -7.55 3.26
N GLU A 312 2.78 -7.43 3.46
CA GLU A 312 2.16 -8.12 4.57
C GLU A 312 2.16 -9.62 4.31
N ALA A 313 2.46 -10.39 5.33
CA ALA A 313 2.58 -11.83 5.29
C ALA A 313 1.72 -12.48 6.37
N CYS A 314 0.93 -13.49 5.99
CA CYS A 314 0.12 -14.26 6.93
C CYS A 314 0.43 -15.75 6.79
N ASP A 315 0.71 -16.41 7.91
CA ASP A 315 0.90 -17.86 7.96
C ASP A 315 -0.38 -18.62 8.36
N LEU A 316 -0.33 -19.94 8.34
CA LEU A 316 -1.45 -20.82 8.70
C LEU A 316 -1.89 -20.70 10.16
N THR A 317 -1.04 -20.14 11.04
CA THR A 317 -1.42 -19.89 12.43
C THR A 317 -2.20 -18.60 12.60
N GLY A 318 -2.35 -17.81 11.53
CA GLY A 318 -3.01 -16.51 11.53
C GLY A 318 -2.14 -15.38 12.06
N ARG A 319 -0.83 -15.58 12.13
CA ARG A 319 0.12 -14.55 12.53
C ARG A 319 0.48 -13.65 11.34
N TRP A 320 0.42 -12.34 11.56
CA TRP A 320 0.66 -11.33 10.55
C TRP A 320 1.95 -10.56 10.81
N ARG A 321 2.78 -10.42 9.78
CA ARG A 321 4.10 -9.81 9.83
C ARG A 321 4.34 -8.98 8.57
N ILE A 322 5.39 -8.18 8.56
CA ILE A 322 5.94 -7.62 7.34
C ILE A 322 7.13 -8.47 6.92
N ALA A 323 6.99 -9.17 5.81
CA ALA A 323 8.07 -9.89 5.15
C ALA A 323 8.69 -9.06 4.02
N SER A 324 9.85 -9.50 3.53
CA SER A 324 10.49 -8.88 2.38
C SER A 324 10.97 -9.89 1.35
N SER A 325 11.25 -9.38 0.16
CA SER A 325 11.79 -10.12 -0.97
C SER A 325 12.73 -9.22 -1.76
N THR A 326 13.81 -9.77 -2.28
CA THR A 326 14.81 -9.01 -3.06
C THR A 326 14.69 -9.36 -4.53
N SER A 327 14.80 -8.36 -5.42
CA SER A 327 14.74 -8.57 -6.87
C SER A 327 15.95 -9.42 -7.34
N VAL A 328 15.69 -10.32 -8.28
CA VAL A 328 16.74 -11.06 -8.97
C VAL A 328 17.37 -10.15 -10.01
N GLY A 329 18.18 -9.18 -9.60
CA GLY A 329 18.83 -8.16 -10.41
C GLY A 329 18.45 -8.12 -11.91
N SER A 330 18.40 -6.98 -12.52
CA SER A 330 18.25 -6.85 -13.98
C SER A 330 19.47 -7.46 -14.67
N ALA A 331 19.53 -8.80 -14.72
CA ALA A 331 20.45 -9.51 -15.57
C ALA A 331 20.07 -9.16 -17.01
N GLY A 332 20.73 -8.13 -17.56
CA GLY A 332 20.77 -7.80 -18.97
C GLY A 332 19.39 -7.75 -19.63
N GLN A 333 18.92 -6.54 -19.91
CA GLN A 333 17.96 -6.35 -20.99
C GLN A 333 18.42 -7.19 -22.18
N ARG A 334 17.68 -8.24 -22.49
CA ARG A 334 17.81 -8.86 -23.82
C ARG A 334 17.16 -7.90 -24.82
N PRO A 335 17.83 -7.69 -25.95
CA PRO A 335 17.41 -6.72 -26.95
C PRO A 335 16.04 -7.00 -27.56
#